data_cfcb274b05f6bcddedfc031bbe476d2f
#
_entry.id   cfcb274b05f6bcddedfc031bbe476d2f
#
_cell.length_a   1.000
_cell.length_b   1.000
_cell.length_c   1.000
_cell.angle_alpha   90.00
_cell.angle_beta   90.00
_cell.angle_gamma   90.00
#
_symmetry.space_group_name_H-M   'P 1'
#
loop_
_entity.id
_entity.type
_entity.pdbx_description
1 polymer ?
#
loop_
_entity_poly.entity_id
_entity_poly.type
_entity_poly.pdbx_seq_one_letter_code
_entity_poly.pdbx_strand_id
1 'polypeptide(L)'
;MFALGVVLEPLELKTTLQTPKPILIGVLSQYSLMPLLGACAAWFAGLPPELALGVIIVGCAPGAMASNVIVFLAGGAVAFSVTLTTIATFLSPALTPLLVKWLGGAYLPIPFWPMMKTILLTVLLPLMLGMAARQVLGKKAVPLIEFAPTMASLAIIIICAYAVAANHERLSHIDSSLFLVIIAVNALGYLLGWAVARLSQFSHPYRLTLAIEIGMQNAGLGVALALKHFSPETALPGALFAVWCVLTGAGASAWLRRQHTHRQNLPANERT
;
A
#
# COMPACT_ATOMS: atom_id res chain seq x y z
N MET A 1 4.63 -12.12 -2.28
CA MET A 1 5.65 -11.38 -3.03
C MET A 1 6.11 -12.10 -4.30
N PHE A 2 6.45 -13.39 -4.28
CA PHE A 2 6.78 -14.15 -5.50
C PHE A 2 5.69 -14.05 -6.58
N ALA A 3 4.45 -14.31 -6.21
CA ALA A 3 3.27 -14.19 -7.07
C ALA A 3 3.19 -12.83 -7.79
N LEU A 4 3.52 -11.75 -7.06
CA LEU A 4 3.52 -10.40 -7.60
C LEU A 4 4.67 -10.18 -8.59
N GLY A 5 5.86 -10.74 -8.30
CA GLY A 5 6.99 -10.69 -9.23
C GLY A 5 6.68 -11.35 -10.58
N VAL A 6 5.92 -12.44 -10.59
CA VAL A 6 5.50 -13.13 -11.82
C VAL A 6 4.56 -12.26 -12.67
N VAL A 7 3.74 -11.42 -12.06
CA VAL A 7 2.78 -10.55 -12.78
C VAL A 7 3.46 -9.33 -13.39
N LEU A 8 4.57 -8.84 -12.82
CA LEU A 8 5.27 -7.63 -13.29
C LEU A 8 5.85 -7.78 -14.70
N GLU A 9 5.61 -6.78 -15.57
CA GLU A 9 6.19 -6.71 -16.92
C GLU A 9 7.40 -5.77 -16.97
N PRO A 10 8.61 -6.29 -17.25
CA PRO A 10 9.82 -5.46 -17.32
C PRO A 10 9.74 -4.36 -18.37
N LEU A 11 8.99 -4.59 -19.46
CA LEU A 11 8.85 -3.61 -20.54
C LEU A 11 8.01 -2.39 -20.12
N GLU A 12 6.95 -2.60 -19.34
CA GLU A 12 6.12 -1.51 -18.80
C GLU A 12 6.93 -0.64 -17.83
N LEU A 13 7.76 -1.27 -16.98
CA LEU A 13 8.70 -0.55 -16.12
C LEU A 13 9.64 0.34 -16.92
N LYS A 14 10.23 -0.19 -17.99
CA LYS A 14 11.21 0.53 -18.82
C LYS A 14 10.58 1.75 -19.51
N THR A 15 9.36 1.62 -20.03
CA THR A 15 8.67 2.73 -20.72
C THR A 15 8.26 3.83 -19.75
N THR A 16 7.80 3.48 -18.56
CA THR A 16 7.39 4.47 -17.54
C THR A 16 8.58 5.19 -16.92
N LEU A 17 9.75 4.54 -16.83
CA LEU A 17 11.00 5.17 -16.38
C LEU A 17 11.51 6.29 -17.31
N GLN A 18 11.01 6.38 -18.54
CA GLN A 18 11.31 7.49 -19.44
C GLN A 18 10.68 8.82 -19.01
N THR A 19 9.70 8.77 -18.10
CA THR A 19 9.10 9.96 -17.47
C THR A 19 9.41 9.98 -15.97
N PRO A 20 10.63 10.32 -15.55
CA PRO A 20 11.09 10.17 -14.16
C PRO A 20 10.42 11.12 -13.18
N LYS A 21 9.94 12.29 -13.63
CA LYS A 21 9.34 13.31 -12.74
C LYS A 21 8.10 12.79 -11.97
N PRO A 22 7.08 12.17 -12.59
CA PRO A 22 5.94 11.63 -11.86
C PRO A 22 6.35 10.53 -10.87
N ILE A 23 7.30 9.67 -11.24
CA ILE A 23 7.79 8.59 -10.39
C ILE A 23 8.50 9.16 -9.16
N LEU A 24 9.41 10.11 -9.35
CA LEU A 24 10.14 10.74 -8.25
C LEU A 24 9.17 11.42 -7.27
N ILE A 25 8.20 12.20 -7.78
CA ILE A 25 7.18 12.83 -6.96
C ILE A 25 6.36 11.76 -6.20
N GLY A 26 5.97 10.67 -6.87
CA GLY A 26 5.21 9.59 -6.26
C GLY A 26 5.99 8.90 -5.13
N VAL A 27 7.26 8.53 -5.37
CA VAL A 27 8.11 7.87 -4.36
C VAL A 27 8.38 8.81 -3.17
N LEU A 28 8.69 10.07 -3.43
CA LEU A 28 8.89 11.06 -2.37
C LEU A 28 7.61 11.26 -1.56
N SER A 29 6.45 11.34 -2.21
CA SER A 29 5.16 11.45 -1.53
C SER A 29 4.86 10.22 -0.68
N GLN A 30 5.13 9.00 -1.21
CA GLN A 30 4.93 7.75 -0.50
C GLN A 30 5.71 7.70 0.81
N TYR A 31 7.00 8.00 0.75
CA TYR A 31 7.90 7.87 1.89
C TYR A 31 8.02 9.15 2.74
N SER A 32 7.23 10.18 2.46
CA SER A 32 7.08 11.35 3.33
C SER A 32 5.68 11.45 3.92
N LEU A 33 4.64 11.49 3.08
CA LEU A 33 3.27 11.76 3.54
C LEU A 33 2.74 10.68 4.47
N MET A 34 2.79 9.42 4.06
CA MET A 34 2.18 8.35 4.85
C MET A 34 2.91 8.05 6.15
N PRO A 35 4.27 8.02 6.20
CA PRO A 35 4.98 7.93 7.47
C PRO A 35 4.64 9.05 8.44
N LEU A 36 4.62 10.30 7.95
CA LEU A 36 4.28 11.47 8.78
C LEU A 36 2.82 11.44 9.22
N LEU A 37 1.88 11.09 8.34
CA LEU A 37 0.47 10.93 8.71
C LEU A 37 0.30 9.88 9.79
N GLY A 38 0.94 8.71 9.65
CA GLY A 38 0.88 7.65 10.65
C GLY A 38 1.41 8.09 12.00
N ALA A 39 2.57 8.75 12.01
CA ALA A 39 3.20 9.25 13.24
C ALA A 39 2.36 10.37 13.89
N CYS A 40 1.90 11.36 13.12
CA CYS A 40 1.07 12.43 13.63
C CYS A 40 -0.27 11.91 14.17
N ALA A 41 -0.95 11.03 13.43
CA ALA A 41 -2.23 10.48 13.86
C ALA A 41 -2.11 9.65 15.15
N ALA A 42 -1.06 8.83 15.26
CA ALA A 42 -0.77 8.07 16.47
C ALA A 42 -0.49 8.98 17.67
N TRP A 43 0.27 10.05 17.46
CA TRP A 43 0.61 11.02 18.51
C TRP A 43 -0.61 11.83 18.95
N PHE A 44 -1.39 12.38 18.02
CA PHE A 44 -2.57 13.19 18.35
C PHE A 44 -3.69 12.38 19.02
N ALA A 45 -3.81 11.11 18.65
CA ALA A 45 -4.80 10.22 19.26
C ALA A 45 -4.35 9.64 20.63
N GLY A 46 -3.09 9.88 21.05
CA GLY A 46 -2.57 9.34 22.30
C GLY A 46 -2.59 7.81 22.36
N LEU A 47 -2.36 7.13 21.23
CA LEU A 47 -2.42 5.67 21.17
C LEU A 47 -1.38 5.02 22.09
N PRO A 48 -1.69 3.86 22.71
CA PRO A 48 -0.70 3.02 23.39
C PRO A 48 0.50 2.72 22.49
N PRO A 49 1.72 2.55 23.05
CA PRO A 49 2.97 2.43 22.28
C PRO A 49 2.93 1.37 21.17
N GLU A 50 2.36 0.20 21.45
CA GLU A 50 2.25 -0.91 20.49
C GLU A 50 1.33 -0.55 19.33
N LEU A 51 0.18 0.05 19.58
CA LEU A 51 -0.77 0.47 18.56
C LEU A 51 -0.22 1.66 17.76
N ALA A 52 0.42 2.62 18.42
CA ALA A 52 1.07 3.74 17.79
C ALA A 52 2.15 3.27 16.80
N LEU A 53 3.02 2.36 17.24
CA LEU A 53 4.05 1.77 16.40
C LEU A 53 3.43 1.00 15.22
N GLY A 54 2.33 0.27 15.45
CA GLY A 54 1.62 -0.45 14.40
C GLY A 54 1.12 0.48 13.28
N VAL A 55 0.52 1.63 13.63
CA VAL A 55 0.09 2.66 12.68
C VAL A 55 1.29 3.24 11.90
N ILE A 56 2.39 3.52 12.60
CA ILE A 56 3.63 4.04 11.98
C ILE A 56 4.22 3.01 11.01
N ILE A 57 4.28 1.72 11.36
CA ILE A 57 4.77 0.66 10.47
C ILE A 57 3.94 0.60 9.19
N VAL A 58 2.61 0.71 9.29
CA VAL A 58 1.73 0.75 8.11
C VAL A 58 2.03 1.97 7.24
N GLY A 59 2.15 3.14 7.84
CA GLY A 59 2.50 4.38 7.12
C GLY A 59 3.87 4.32 6.44
N CYS A 60 4.85 3.62 7.05
CA CYS A 60 6.20 3.44 6.48
C CYS A 60 6.29 2.29 5.47
N ALA A 61 5.23 1.52 5.25
CA ALA A 61 5.20 0.47 4.24
C ALA A 61 5.15 1.07 2.82
N PRO A 62 5.59 0.35 1.78
CA PRO A 62 5.36 0.76 0.40
C PRO A 62 3.88 0.69 0.04
N GLY A 63 3.49 1.24 -1.12
CA GLY A 63 2.13 1.12 -1.64
C GLY A 63 1.67 -0.34 -1.80
N ALA A 64 0.36 -0.57 -1.71
CA ALA A 64 -0.22 -1.90 -1.87
C ALA A 64 -0.22 -2.31 -3.34
N MET A 65 0.13 -3.56 -3.64
CA MET A 65 -0.02 -4.06 -5.02
C MET A 65 -1.49 -4.22 -5.45
N ALA A 66 -2.41 -4.35 -4.52
CA ALA A 66 -3.85 -4.32 -4.80
C ALA A 66 -4.31 -2.96 -5.37
N SER A 67 -3.57 -1.88 -5.12
CA SER A 67 -3.84 -0.56 -5.68
C SER A 67 -3.84 -0.55 -7.21
N ASN A 68 -3.00 -1.37 -7.86
CA ASN A 68 -2.94 -1.46 -9.32
C ASN A 68 -4.29 -1.87 -9.93
N VAL A 69 -4.98 -2.81 -9.31
CA VAL A 69 -6.33 -3.24 -9.73
C VAL A 69 -7.35 -2.13 -9.49
N ILE A 70 -7.27 -1.47 -8.33
CA ILE A 70 -8.16 -0.35 -7.99
C ILE A 70 -7.94 0.82 -8.96
N VAL A 71 -6.69 1.13 -9.30
CA VAL A 71 -6.32 2.16 -10.30
C VAL A 71 -6.90 1.82 -11.67
N PHE A 72 -6.77 0.55 -12.11
CA PHE A 72 -7.39 0.09 -13.36
C PHE A 72 -8.90 0.29 -13.35
N LEU A 73 -9.58 -0.15 -12.30
CA LEU A 73 -11.05 -0.01 -12.16
C LEU A 73 -11.51 1.45 -12.08
N ALA A 74 -10.68 2.35 -11.51
CA ALA A 74 -10.95 3.77 -11.41
C ALA A 74 -10.65 4.56 -12.69
N GLY A 75 -10.04 3.94 -13.72
CA GLY A 75 -9.61 4.63 -14.94
C GLY A 75 -8.33 5.46 -14.77
N GLY A 76 -7.48 5.11 -13.82
CA GLY A 76 -6.18 5.71 -13.59
C GLY A 76 -5.09 5.22 -14.56
N ALA A 77 -3.86 5.70 -14.36
CA ALA A 77 -2.68 5.35 -15.17
C ALA A 77 -2.00 4.09 -14.59
N VAL A 78 -2.40 2.91 -15.05
CA VAL A 78 -1.96 1.60 -14.52
C VAL A 78 -0.44 1.42 -14.60
N ALA A 79 0.19 1.76 -15.72
CA ALA A 79 1.63 1.65 -15.88
C ALA A 79 2.40 2.52 -14.86
N PHE A 80 1.88 3.70 -14.53
CA PHE A 80 2.43 4.56 -13.48
C PHE A 80 2.26 3.93 -12.10
N SER A 81 1.08 3.37 -11.79
CA SER A 81 0.79 2.66 -10.54
C SER A 81 1.77 1.50 -10.33
N VAL A 82 1.86 0.59 -11.31
CA VAL A 82 2.75 -0.59 -11.26
C VAL A 82 4.21 -0.18 -11.06
N THR A 83 4.67 0.85 -11.79
CA THR A 83 6.06 1.33 -11.68
C THR A 83 6.32 1.94 -10.31
N LEU A 84 5.42 2.79 -9.81
CA LEU A 84 5.55 3.45 -8.51
C LEU A 84 5.60 2.42 -7.37
N THR A 85 4.63 1.50 -7.34
CA THR A 85 4.57 0.43 -6.34
C THR A 85 5.83 -0.45 -6.39
N THR A 86 6.31 -0.78 -7.60
CA THR A 86 7.52 -1.60 -7.77
C THR A 86 8.74 -0.88 -7.21
N ILE A 87 8.98 0.37 -7.58
CA ILE A 87 10.14 1.14 -7.10
C ILE A 87 10.04 1.33 -5.58
N ALA A 88 8.87 1.68 -5.05
CA ALA A 88 8.67 1.77 -3.61
C ALA A 88 8.99 0.44 -2.90
N THR A 89 8.56 -0.69 -3.47
CA THR A 89 8.87 -2.02 -2.93
C THR A 89 10.37 -2.33 -2.95
N PHE A 90 11.09 -1.95 -4.01
CA PHE A 90 12.55 -2.11 -4.07
C PHE A 90 13.30 -1.25 -3.05
N LEU A 91 12.78 -0.07 -2.73
CA LEU A 91 13.38 0.83 -1.73
C LEU A 91 12.99 0.45 -0.30
N SER A 92 11.92 -0.32 -0.11
CA SER A 92 11.37 -0.63 1.22
C SER A 92 12.33 -1.31 2.19
N PRO A 93 13.29 -2.18 1.78
CA PRO A 93 14.23 -2.79 2.73
C PRO A 93 15.08 -1.77 3.49
N ALA A 94 15.40 -0.65 2.87
CA ALA A 94 16.15 0.43 3.49
C ALA A 94 15.23 1.49 4.12
N LEU A 95 14.26 2.00 3.35
CA LEU A 95 13.45 3.15 3.77
C LEU A 95 12.43 2.79 4.86
N THR A 96 11.76 1.65 4.77
CA THR A 96 10.76 1.27 5.78
C THR A 96 11.38 1.14 7.18
N PRO A 97 12.45 0.35 7.42
CA PRO A 97 13.04 0.26 8.75
C PRO A 97 13.65 1.59 9.23
N LEU A 98 14.21 2.40 8.31
CA LEU A 98 14.78 3.70 8.65
C LEU A 98 13.70 4.64 9.17
N LEU A 99 12.59 4.75 8.46
CA LEU A 99 11.47 5.61 8.85
C LEU A 99 10.76 5.10 10.10
N VAL A 100 10.56 3.78 10.23
CA VAL A 100 10.02 3.18 11.46
C VAL A 100 10.94 3.48 12.65
N LYS A 101 12.26 3.38 12.49
CA LYS A 101 13.22 3.72 13.54
C LYS A 101 13.15 5.20 13.92
N TRP A 102 13.06 6.07 12.92
CA TRP A 102 13.02 7.52 13.16
C TRP A 102 11.73 7.97 13.82
N LEU A 103 10.57 7.48 13.36
CA LEU A 103 9.25 7.93 13.82
C LEU A 103 8.69 7.08 14.99
N GLY A 104 8.97 5.77 14.97
CA GLY A 104 8.47 4.81 15.94
C GLY A 104 9.41 4.56 17.12
N GLY A 105 10.68 4.96 17.00
CA GLY A 105 11.70 4.73 18.02
C GLY A 105 11.45 5.41 19.36
N ALA A 106 10.57 6.41 19.40
CA ALA A 106 10.12 7.04 20.64
C ALA A 106 9.12 6.15 21.42
N TYR A 107 8.46 5.21 20.77
CA TYR A 107 7.48 4.32 21.39
C TYR A 107 8.11 3.01 21.84
N LEU A 108 8.88 2.33 20.96
CA LEU A 108 9.52 1.04 21.23
C LEU A 108 10.91 0.96 20.59
N PRO A 109 11.83 0.14 21.11
CA PRO A 109 13.13 -0.12 20.49
C PRO A 109 12.94 -0.78 19.12
N ILE A 110 13.51 -0.20 18.06
CA ILE A 110 13.35 -0.69 16.69
C ILE A 110 14.57 -1.50 16.25
N PRO A 111 14.43 -2.80 15.93
CA PRO A 111 15.51 -3.65 15.44
C PRO A 111 15.77 -3.40 13.95
N PHE A 112 16.41 -2.31 13.60
CA PHE A 112 16.64 -1.85 12.22
C PHE A 112 17.20 -2.94 11.28
N TRP A 113 18.34 -3.53 11.65
CA TRP A 113 18.99 -4.55 10.80
C TRP A 113 18.19 -5.84 10.64
N PRO A 114 17.59 -6.41 11.71
CA PRO A 114 16.66 -7.53 11.57
C PRO A 114 15.46 -7.22 10.70
N MET A 115 14.85 -6.03 10.80
CA MET A 115 13.74 -5.63 9.95
C MET A 115 14.16 -5.51 8.48
N MET A 116 15.28 -4.85 8.20
CA MET A 116 15.84 -4.74 6.86
C MET A 116 16.08 -6.13 6.24
N LYS A 117 16.76 -7.03 6.98
CA LYS A 117 16.98 -8.41 6.53
C LYS A 117 15.66 -9.15 6.27
N THR A 118 14.66 -8.93 7.11
CA THR A 118 13.34 -9.53 6.91
C THR A 118 12.72 -9.05 5.59
N ILE A 119 12.68 -7.75 5.32
CA ILE A 119 12.10 -7.22 4.08
C ILE A 119 12.89 -7.70 2.85
N LEU A 120 14.22 -7.72 2.92
CA LEU A 120 15.06 -8.27 1.85
C LEU A 120 14.66 -9.73 1.51
N LEU A 121 14.55 -10.58 2.52
CA LEU A 121 14.31 -12.00 2.33
C LEU A 121 12.83 -12.35 2.04
N THR A 122 11.87 -11.61 2.60
CA THR A 122 10.43 -11.95 2.48
C THR A 122 9.71 -11.12 1.42
N VAL A 123 10.28 -10.00 1.00
CA VAL A 123 9.69 -9.11 -0.01
C VAL A 123 10.54 -9.07 -1.26
N LEU A 124 11.77 -8.55 -1.17
CA LEU A 124 12.57 -8.29 -2.36
C LEU A 124 13.05 -9.56 -3.04
N LEU A 125 13.59 -10.51 -2.30
CA LEU A 125 14.09 -11.77 -2.86
C LEU A 125 12.97 -12.56 -3.58
N PRO A 126 11.79 -12.83 -2.97
CA PRO A 126 10.72 -13.51 -3.67
C PRO A 126 10.18 -12.73 -4.86
N LEU A 127 10.12 -11.39 -4.80
CA LEU A 127 9.72 -10.55 -5.90
C LEU A 127 10.67 -10.73 -7.11
N MET A 128 11.98 -10.65 -6.87
CA MET A 128 13.00 -10.86 -7.91
C MET A 128 12.95 -12.27 -8.49
N LEU A 129 12.76 -13.30 -7.63
CA LEU A 129 12.61 -14.67 -8.09
C LEU A 129 11.36 -14.86 -8.96
N GLY A 130 10.25 -14.20 -8.61
CA GLY A 130 9.04 -14.19 -9.43
C GLY A 130 9.25 -13.54 -10.80
N MET A 131 9.93 -12.39 -10.85
CA MET A 131 10.30 -11.72 -12.11
C MET A 131 11.23 -12.61 -12.97
N ALA A 132 12.23 -13.23 -12.36
CA ALA A 132 13.13 -14.16 -13.04
C ALA A 132 12.38 -15.39 -13.57
N ALA A 133 11.50 -15.98 -12.77
CA ALA A 133 10.67 -17.11 -13.18
C ALA A 133 9.81 -16.78 -14.39
N ARG A 134 9.19 -15.57 -14.41
CA ARG A 134 8.43 -15.09 -15.59
C ARG A 134 9.29 -15.01 -16.84
N GLN A 135 10.50 -14.47 -16.74
CA GLN A 135 11.42 -14.36 -17.89
C GLN A 135 11.85 -15.73 -18.41
N VAL A 136 12.18 -16.67 -17.52
CA VAL A 136 12.62 -18.03 -17.90
C VAL A 136 11.49 -18.86 -18.49
N LEU A 137 10.29 -18.80 -17.88
CA LEU A 137 9.13 -19.58 -18.30
C LEU A 137 8.44 -19.00 -19.55
N GLY A 138 8.58 -17.71 -19.82
CA GLY A 138 7.96 -17.04 -20.97
C GLY A 138 6.44 -17.32 -21.02
N LYS A 139 5.96 -17.85 -22.17
CA LYS A 139 4.52 -18.18 -22.33
C LYS A 139 4.01 -19.26 -21.37
N LYS A 140 4.87 -20.12 -20.81
CA LYS A 140 4.48 -21.13 -19.81
C LYS A 140 4.15 -20.52 -18.45
N ALA A 141 4.45 -19.24 -18.20
CA ALA A 141 4.11 -18.54 -16.98
C ALA A 141 2.62 -18.15 -16.89
N VAL A 142 1.84 -18.24 -17.96
CA VAL A 142 0.42 -17.79 -18.00
C VAL A 142 -0.42 -18.36 -16.86
N PRO A 143 -0.46 -19.69 -16.59
CA PRO A 143 -1.24 -20.20 -15.46
C PRO A 143 -0.78 -19.64 -14.11
N LEU A 144 0.54 -19.45 -13.95
CA LEU A 144 1.10 -18.89 -12.73
C LEU A 144 0.69 -17.41 -12.55
N ILE A 145 0.65 -16.64 -13.63
CA ILE A 145 0.21 -15.24 -13.64
C ILE A 145 -1.26 -15.13 -13.24
N GLU A 146 -2.12 -16.02 -13.74
CA GLU A 146 -3.55 -16.03 -13.44
C GLU A 146 -3.86 -16.39 -11.98
N PHE A 147 -3.15 -17.37 -11.41
CA PHE A 147 -3.34 -17.80 -10.01
C PHE A 147 -2.62 -16.93 -8.98
N ALA A 148 -1.55 -16.23 -9.37
CA ALA A 148 -0.70 -15.45 -8.47
C ALA A 148 -1.46 -14.42 -7.62
N PRO A 149 -2.38 -13.60 -8.18
CA PRO A 149 -3.13 -12.61 -7.39
C PRO A 149 -4.02 -13.26 -6.32
N THR A 150 -4.67 -14.39 -6.66
CA THR A 150 -5.53 -15.12 -5.73
C THR A 150 -4.71 -15.67 -4.55
N MET A 151 -3.57 -16.29 -4.82
CA MET A 151 -2.68 -16.80 -3.79
C MET A 151 -2.12 -15.71 -2.89
N ALA A 152 -1.75 -14.56 -3.48
CA ALA A 152 -1.29 -13.40 -2.73
C ALA A 152 -2.39 -12.84 -1.81
N SER A 153 -3.61 -12.74 -2.31
CA SER A 153 -4.76 -12.28 -1.53
C SER A 153 -5.10 -13.21 -0.37
N LEU A 154 -5.11 -14.53 -0.60
CA LEU A 154 -5.32 -15.52 0.46
C LEU A 154 -4.25 -15.42 1.55
N ALA A 155 -2.97 -15.27 1.18
CA ALA A 155 -1.89 -15.12 2.15
C ALA A 155 -2.08 -13.86 3.03
N ILE A 156 -2.50 -12.73 2.43
CA ILE A 156 -2.79 -11.50 3.17
C ILE A 156 -3.99 -11.69 4.10
N ILE A 157 -5.06 -12.33 3.63
CA ILE A 157 -6.25 -12.61 4.45
C ILE A 157 -5.86 -13.47 5.67
N ILE A 158 -5.09 -14.52 5.47
CA ILE A 158 -4.67 -15.42 6.56
C ILE A 158 -3.83 -14.67 7.61
N ILE A 159 -2.85 -13.86 7.19
CA ILE A 159 -1.98 -13.15 8.13
C ILE A 159 -2.75 -12.05 8.88
N CYS A 160 -3.67 -11.37 8.21
CA CYS A 160 -4.52 -10.37 8.85
C CYS A 160 -5.53 -11.02 9.81
N ALA A 161 -6.15 -12.14 9.43
CA ALA A 161 -7.05 -12.91 10.28
C ALA A 161 -6.34 -13.42 11.53
N TYR A 162 -5.11 -13.91 11.39
CA TYR A 162 -4.28 -14.30 12.53
C TYR A 162 -4.02 -13.12 13.48
N ALA A 163 -3.64 -11.95 12.95
CA ALA A 163 -3.39 -10.77 13.78
C ALA A 163 -4.64 -10.32 14.54
N VAL A 164 -5.82 -10.39 13.92
CA VAL A 164 -7.10 -10.09 14.58
C VAL A 164 -7.44 -11.15 15.62
N ALA A 165 -7.33 -12.43 15.30
CA ALA A 165 -7.62 -13.54 16.21
C ALA A 165 -6.70 -13.54 17.44
N ALA A 166 -5.41 -13.23 17.26
CA ALA A 166 -4.44 -13.13 18.36
C ALA A 166 -4.74 -11.98 19.33
N ASN A 167 -5.62 -11.05 18.96
CA ASN A 167 -6.04 -9.92 19.78
C ASN A 167 -7.54 -9.97 20.18
N HIS A 168 -8.21 -11.13 20.03
CA HIS A 168 -9.68 -11.22 20.21
C HIS A 168 -10.16 -10.73 21.58
N GLU A 169 -9.45 -11.02 22.65
CA GLU A 169 -9.80 -10.56 24.02
C GLU A 169 -9.66 -9.04 24.16
N ARG A 170 -8.70 -8.45 23.46
CA ARG A 170 -8.42 -7.01 23.51
C ARG A 170 -9.35 -6.19 22.62
N LEU A 171 -9.89 -6.80 21.53
CA LEU A 171 -10.76 -6.10 20.58
C LEU A 171 -11.98 -5.45 21.25
N SER A 172 -12.54 -6.09 22.30
CA SER A 172 -13.66 -5.56 23.08
C SER A 172 -13.30 -4.33 23.95
N HIS A 173 -12.00 -4.10 24.18
CA HIS A 173 -11.48 -3.00 24.99
C HIS A 173 -10.70 -1.96 24.16
N ILE A 174 -10.62 -2.14 22.84
CA ILE A 174 -9.96 -1.15 21.99
C ILE A 174 -10.85 0.09 21.90
N ASP A 175 -10.24 1.22 22.26
CA ASP A 175 -10.89 2.51 22.10
C ASP A 175 -11.19 2.79 20.61
N SER A 176 -12.30 3.43 20.35
CA SER A 176 -12.69 3.92 19.01
C SER A 176 -11.64 4.81 18.36
N SER A 177 -10.71 5.36 19.13
CA SER A 177 -9.59 6.17 18.66
C SER A 177 -8.75 5.46 17.57
N LEU A 178 -8.47 4.15 17.72
CA LEU A 178 -7.72 3.40 16.71
C LEU A 178 -8.45 3.34 15.37
N PHE A 179 -9.77 3.09 15.38
CA PHE A 179 -10.55 3.06 14.14
C PHE A 179 -10.59 4.43 13.48
N LEU A 180 -10.75 5.50 14.26
CA LEU A 180 -10.71 6.87 13.75
C LEU A 180 -9.35 7.21 13.13
N VAL A 181 -8.25 6.79 13.76
CA VAL A 181 -6.90 6.96 13.23
C VAL A 181 -6.74 6.24 11.89
N ILE A 182 -7.19 4.99 11.77
CA ILE A 182 -7.11 4.20 10.53
C ILE A 182 -7.90 4.88 9.42
N ILE A 183 -9.13 5.30 9.71
CA ILE A 183 -9.99 6.01 8.76
C ILE A 183 -9.35 7.33 8.33
N ALA A 184 -8.85 8.12 9.28
CA ALA A 184 -8.22 9.41 9.02
C ALA A 184 -6.94 9.27 8.19
N VAL A 185 -6.04 8.36 8.54
CA VAL A 185 -4.78 8.11 7.81
C VAL A 185 -5.05 7.69 6.38
N ASN A 186 -6.01 6.78 6.16
CA ASN A 186 -6.39 6.35 4.82
C ASN A 186 -7.03 7.50 4.00
N ALA A 187 -8.00 8.21 4.56
CA ALA A 187 -8.68 9.31 3.88
C ALA A 187 -7.72 10.46 3.55
N LEU A 188 -6.89 10.86 4.52
CA LEU A 188 -5.87 11.90 4.31
C LEU A 188 -4.81 11.44 3.30
N GLY A 189 -4.46 10.16 3.28
CA GLY A 189 -3.60 9.58 2.24
C GLY A 189 -4.14 9.80 0.84
N TYR A 190 -5.43 9.49 0.61
CA TYR A 190 -6.10 9.77 -0.67
C TYR A 190 -6.11 11.26 -1.02
N LEU A 191 -6.48 12.10 -0.05
CA LEU A 191 -6.60 13.56 -0.25
C LEU A 191 -5.24 14.20 -0.54
N LEU A 192 -4.21 13.89 0.22
CA LEU A 192 -2.87 14.44 0.04
C LEU A 192 -2.21 13.92 -1.24
N GLY A 193 -2.38 12.64 -1.57
CA GLY A 193 -1.93 12.07 -2.85
C GLY A 193 -2.55 12.81 -4.04
N TRP A 194 -3.86 13.06 -3.99
CA TRP A 194 -4.56 13.87 -4.99
C TRP A 194 -4.04 15.32 -5.03
N ALA A 195 -3.88 15.95 -3.87
CA ALA A 195 -3.42 17.34 -3.77
C ALA A 195 -2.01 17.52 -4.35
N VAL A 196 -1.06 16.62 -3.99
CA VAL A 196 0.31 16.65 -4.55
C VAL A 196 0.27 16.48 -6.06
N ALA A 197 -0.49 15.51 -6.58
CA ALA A 197 -0.61 15.30 -8.02
C ALA A 197 -1.22 16.51 -8.75
N ARG A 198 -2.20 17.17 -8.12
CA ARG A 198 -2.81 18.39 -8.65
C ARG A 198 -1.82 19.55 -8.67
N LEU A 199 -1.09 19.79 -7.58
CA LEU A 199 -0.06 20.81 -7.49
C LEU A 199 1.09 20.57 -8.46
N SER A 200 1.42 19.30 -8.72
CA SER A 200 2.42 18.88 -9.70
C SER A 200 1.91 18.93 -11.15
N GLN A 201 0.67 19.41 -11.36
CA GLN A 201 0.03 19.54 -12.67
C GLN A 201 -0.13 18.22 -13.44
N PHE A 202 -0.30 17.12 -12.73
CA PHE A 202 -0.54 15.83 -13.34
C PHE A 202 -1.90 15.78 -14.06
N SER A 203 -2.00 14.99 -15.13
CA SER A 203 -3.26 14.70 -15.80
C SER A 203 -4.22 13.96 -14.84
N HIS A 204 -5.53 13.98 -15.13
CA HIS A 204 -6.54 13.37 -14.27
C HIS A 204 -6.26 11.87 -13.95
N PRO A 205 -5.89 11.00 -14.92
CA PRO A 205 -5.54 9.61 -14.61
C PRO A 205 -4.35 9.48 -13.63
N TYR A 206 -3.33 10.33 -13.78
CA TYR A 206 -2.18 10.34 -12.86
C TYR A 206 -2.54 10.85 -11.46
N ARG A 207 -3.50 11.80 -11.35
CA ARG A 207 -3.99 12.28 -10.04
C ARG A 207 -4.75 11.19 -9.31
N LEU A 208 -5.63 10.46 -10.01
CA LEU A 208 -6.33 9.29 -9.47
C LEU A 208 -5.34 8.23 -8.99
N THR A 209 -4.36 7.93 -9.82
CA THR A 209 -3.34 6.94 -9.50
C THR A 209 -2.57 7.32 -8.24
N LEU A 210 -2.02 8.53 -8.17
CA LEU A 210 -1.23 8.93 -7.01
C LEU A 210 -2.08 8.98 -5.73
N ALA A 211 -3.34 9.43 -5.82
CA ALA A 211 -4.26 9.38 -4.69
C ALA A 211 -4.43 7.95 -4.16
N ILE A 212 -4.73 7.01 -5.06
CA ILE A 212 -4.95 5.60 -4.70
C ILE A 212 -3.67 4.97 -4.14
N GLU A 213 -2.52 5.20 -4.78
CA GLU A 213 -1.23 4.66 -4.33
C GLU A 213 -0.85 5.14 -2.92
N ILE A 214 -1.00 6.44 -2.65
CA ILE A 214 -0.69 7.00 -1.32
C ILE A 214 -1.71 6.54 -0.27
N GLY A 215 -3.00 6.47 -0.61
CA GLY A 215 -4.03 6.03 0.34
C GLY A 215 -3.99 4.54 0.67
N MET A 216 -3.49 3.70 -0.25
CA MET A 216 -3.45 2.24 -0.08
C MET A 216 -2.04 1.75 0.24
N GLN A 217 -1.85 1.28 1.47
CA GLN A 217 -0.55 0.80 1.94
C GLN A 217 -0.45 -0.73 1.89
N ASN A 218 0.76 -1.25 1.76
CA ASN A 218 1.04 -2.68 1.90
C ASN A 218 0.95 -3.09 3.38
N ALA A 219 -0.28 -3.03 3.90
CA ALA A 219 -0.57 -3.34 5.29
C ALA A 219 -0.23 -4.80 5.64
N GLY A 220 -0.31 -5.73 4.68
CA GLY A 220 0.12 -7.12 4.88
C GLY A 220 1.60 -7.23 5.23
N LEU A 221 2.46 -6.43 4.60
CA LEU A 221 3.86 -6.31 5.01
C LEU A 221 3.98 -5.71 6.41
N GLY A 222 3.19 -4.67 6.72
CA GLY A 222 3.16 -4.06 8.04
C GLY A 222 2.81 -5.07 9.13
N VAL A 223 1.76 -5.87 8.93
CA VAL A 223 1.35 -6.96 9.83
C VAL A 223 2.47 -7.98 10.00
N ALA A 224 3.10 -8.43 8.91
CA ALA A 224 4.18 -9.41 8.96
C ALA A 224 5.40 -8.90 9.74
N LEU A 225 5.77 -7.63 9.57
CA LEU A 225 6.87 -7.01 10.31
C LEU A 225 6.53 -6.87 11.79
N ALA A 226 5.32 -6.44 12.10
CA ALA A 226 4.86 -6.29 13.48
C ALA A 226 4.84 -7.62 14.22
N LEU A 227 4.25 -8.68 13.63
CA LEU A 227 4.21 -10.02 14.22
C LEU A 227 5.61 -10.62 14.40
N LYS A 228 6.56 -10.34 13.50
CA LYS A 228 7.89 -10.94 13.55
C LYS A 228 8.83 -10.24 14.52
N HIS A 229 8.72 -8.92 14.67
CA HIS A 229 9.71 -8.12 15.39
C HIS A 229 9.17 -7.47 16.68
N PHE A 230 7.85 -7.51 16.89
CA PHE A 230 7.17 -6.87 18.03
C PHE A 230 6.11 -7.83 18.61
N SER A 231 4.87 -7.39 18.69
CA SER A 231 3.78 -8.13 19.31
C SER A 231 2.57 -8.27 18.38
N PRO A 232 1.66 -9.22 18.66
CA PRO A 232 0.36 -9.26 17.97
C PRO A 232 -0.43 -7.97 18.08
N GLU A 233 -0.30 -7.24 19.18
CA GLU A 233 -0.95 -5.94 19.39
C GLU A 233 -0.44 -4.89 18.39
N THR A 234 0.88 -4.83 18.17
CA THR A 234 1.50 -3.97 17.14
C THR A 234 1.02 -4.32 15.72
N ALA A 235 0.60 -5.56 15.47
CA ALA A 235 0.11 -5.98 14.15
C ALA A 235 -1.35 -5.59 13.89
N LEU A 236 -2.13 -5.33 14.92
CA LEU A 236 -3.58 -5.08 14.82
C LEU A 236 -3.94 -3.86 13.96
N PRO A 237 -3.28 -2.67 14.10
CA PRO A 237 -3.56 -1.54 13.22
C PRO A 237 -3.37 -1.88 11.74
N GLY A 238 -2.34 -2.67 11.41
CA GLY A 238 -2.09 -3.13 10.04
C GLY A 238 -3.19 -4.03 9.51
N ALA A 239 -3.68 -4.96 10.31
CA ALA A 239 -4.76 -5.87 9.93
C ALA A 239 -6.07 -5.11 9.66
N LEU A 240 -6.42 -4.17 10.54
CA LEU A 240 -7.61 -3.32 10.37
C LEU A 240 -7.47 -2.40 9.16
N PHE A 241 -6.29 -1.79 8.97
CA PHE A 241 -6.01 -0.95 7.81
C PHE A 241 -6.10 -1.74 6.49
N ALA A 242 -5.63 -2.99 6.44
CA ALA A 242 -5.71 -3.84 5.25
C ALA A 242 -7.14 -4.02 4.78
N VAL A 243 -8.06 -4.28 5.70
CA VAL A 243 -9.50 -4.42 5.38
C VAL A 243 -10.07 -3.07 4.94
N TRP A 244 -9.82 -2.02 5.71
CA TRP A 244 -10.39 -0.71 5.48
C TRP A 244 -9.93 -0.10 4.15
N CYS A 245 -8.64 -0.15 3.81
CA CYS A 245 -8.12 0.43 2.57
C CYS A 245 -8.64 -0.28 1.31
N VAL A 246 -8.89 -1.60 1.38
CA VAL A 246 -9.50 -2.35 0.27
C VAL A 246 -10.97 -1.97 0.09
N LEU A 247 -11.73 -1.87 1.18
CA LEU A 247 -13.15 -1.46 1.13
C LEU A 247 -13.31 -0.04 0.56
N THR A 248 -12.50 0.91 1.03
CA THR A 248 -12.54 2.29 0.56
C THR A 248 -12.06 2.42 -0.88
N GLY A 249 -10.99 1.73 -1.26
CA GLY A 249 -10.48 1.71 -2.63
C GLY A 249 -11.48 1.10 -3.61
N ALA A 250 -12.08 -0.06 -3.28
CA ALA A 250 -13.10 -0.70 -4.09
C ALA A 250 -14.37 0.17 -4.19
N GLY A 251 -14.82 0.76 -3.08
CA GLY A 251 -15.97 1.66 -3.06
C GLY A 251 -15.76 2.90 -3.93
N ALA A 252 -14.61 3.56 -3.80
CA ALA A 252 -14.25 4.72 -4.58
C ALA A 252 -14.15 4.41 -6.09
N SER A 253 -13.52 3.30 -6.46
CA SER A 253 -13.43 2.88 -7.86
C SER A 253 -14.79 2.55 -8.47
N ALA A 254 -15.65 1.86 -7.73
CA ALA A 254 -17.02 1.55 -8.18
C ALA A 254 -17.86 2.82 -8.40
N TRP A 255 -17.74 3.80 -7.49
CA TRP A 255 -18.42 5.08 -7.62
C TRP A 255 -17.93 5.89 -8.83
N LEU A 256 -16.61 6.00 -9.03
CA LEU A 256 -16.00 6.67 -10.18
C LEU A 256 -16.43 6.02 -11.50
N ARG A 257 -16.45 4.70 -11.56
CA ARG A 257 -16.91 3.95 -12.75
C ARG A 257 -18.35 4.24 -13.10
N ARG A 258 -19.26 4.31 -12.11
CA ARG A 258 -20.67 4.67 -12.33
C ARG A 258 -20.79 6.08 -12.90
N GLN A 259 -20.02 7.05 -12.43
CA GLN A 259 -20.04 8.41 -12.96
C GLN A 259 -19.55 8.47 -14.41
N HIS A 260 -18.49 7.71 -14.77
CA HIS A 260 -18.03 7.65 -16.16
C HIS A 260 -19.08 7.06 -17.10
N THR A 261 -19.72 5.96 -16.72
CA THR A 261 -20.79 5.33 -17.51
C THR A 261 -21.99 6.27 -17.65
N HIS A 262 -22.36 6.97 -16.58
CA HIS A 262 -23.48 7.93 -16.64
C HIS A 262 -23.18 9.09 -17.58
N ARG A 263 -21.97 9.67 -17.55
CA ARG A 263 -21.55 10.74 -18.47
C ARG A 263 -21.49 10.28 -19.93
N GLN A 264 -21.11 9.04 -20.20
CA GLN A 264 -21.09 8.49 -21.56
C GLN A 264 -22.51 8.31 -22.14
N ASN A 265 -23.50 8.03 -21.28
CA ASN A 265 -24.89 7.83 -21.67
C ASN A 265 -25.70 9.12 -21.76
N LEU A 266 -25.14 10.29 -21.37
CA LEU A 266 -25.79 11.59 -21.58
C LEU A 266 -25.76 11.98 -23.06
N PRO A 267 -26.82 12.64 -23.59
CA PRO A 267 -26.81 13.20 -24.93
C PRO A 267 -25.65 14.21 -25.11
N ALA A 268 -25.18 14.34 -26.34
CA ALA A 268 -23.94 15.12 -26.63
C ALA A 268 -23.99 16.58 -26.17
N ASN A 269 -25.18 17.15 -26.03
CA ASN A 269 -25.46 18.52 -25.55
C ASN A 269 -25.36 18.69 -24.02
N GLU A 270 -25.29 17.60 -23.25
CA GLU A 270 -25.21 17.63 -21.77
C GLU A 270 -23.88 17.12 -21.22
N ARG A 271 -22.86 16.91 -22.06
CA ARG A 271 -21.54 16.34 -21.68
C ARG A 271 -20.50 17.38 -21.24
N THR A 272 -20.89 18.64 -20.99
CA THR A 272 -19.99 19.72 -20.57
C THR A 272 -19.59 19.64 -19.09
#